data_a1a2dea3bb041c102b898b3ce9905307
#
_entry.id   a1a2dea3bb041c102b898b3ce9905307
#
_cell.length_a   1.000
_cell.length_b   1.000
_cell.length_c   1.000
_cell.angle_alpha   90.00
_cell.angle_beta   90.00
_cell.angle_gamma   90.00
#
_symmetry.space_group_name_H-M   'P 1'
#
loop_
_entity.id
_entity.type
_entity.pdbx_description
1 polymer ?
#
loop_
_entity_poly.entity_id
_entity_poly.type
_entity_poly.pdbx_seq_one_letter_code
_entity_poly.pdbx_strand_id
1 'polypeptide(L)'
;MSLELFIEYYQQIQEILNNNTFQEYGIIGLFLNSLLSATAIPLPTEILTSALLIGGENIGLVAIALIIGSTIGGILNYFIGFGGNKLIKKMRKKSDTEKQNEKHNKILNKFGWSAIFFAAWIPIIGDLILISAGIKKMKFVKFLIFMISGKIIKTIIVVLGLGSIF
;
A
#
# COMPACT_ATOMS: atom_id res chain seq x y z
N MET A 1 -6.86 -36.30 -2.57
CA MET A 1 -5.68 -35.69 -3.21
C MET A 1 -4.49 -36.48 -2.65
N SER A 2 -3.79 -37.24 -3.49
CA SER A 2 -2.67 -38.06 -3.04
C SER A 2 -1.49 -37.18 -2.61
N LEU A 3 -0.71 -37.64 -1.65
CA LEU A 3 0.49 -36.94 -1.16
C LEU A 3 1.46 -36.64 -2.31
N GLU A 4 1.54 -37.52 -3.29
CA GLU A 4 2.37 -37.37 -4.50
C GLU A 4 1.95 -36.14 -5.33
N LEU A 5 0.65 -35.97 -5.59
CA LEU A 5 0.14 -34.79 -6.31
C LEU A 5 0.43 -33.47 -5.55
N PHE A 6 0.38 -33.52 -4.22
CA PHE A 6 0.71 -32.33 -3.41
C PHE A 6 2.20 -32.00 -3.51
N ILE A 7 3.08 -33.01 -3.47
CA ILE A 7 4.53 -32.84 -3.59
C ILE A 7 4.90 -32.29 -4.98
N GLU A 8 4.32 -32.87 -6.04
CA GLU A 8 4.54 -32.44 -7.43
C GLU A 8 4.10 -30.98 -7.64
N TYR A 9 2.91 -30.62 -7.13
CA TYR A 9 2.40 -29.24 -7.20
C TYR A 9 3.28 -28.27 -6.43
N TYR A 10 3.78 -28.68 -5.25
CA TYR A 10 4.71 -27.88 -4.46
C TYR A 10 6.04 -27.65 -5.16
N GLN A 11 6.59 -28.67 -5.81
CA GLN A 11 7.82 -28.59 -6.59
C GLN A 11 7.67 -27.65 -7.79
N GLN A 12 6.55 -27.74 -8.52
CA GLN A 12 6.26 -26.82 -9.63
C GLN A 12 6.17 -25.37 -9.17
N ILE A 13 5.54 -25.10 -8.03
CA ILE A 13 5.50 -23.75 -7.45
C ILE A 13 6.90 -23.26 -7.12
N GLN A 14 7.73 -24.10 -6.49
CA GLN A 14 9.11 -23.74 -6.15
C GLN A 14 9.95 -23.45 -7.40
N GLU A 15 9.78 -24.21 -8.46
CA GLU A 15 10.48 -23.97 -9.72
C GLU A 15 10.08 -22.64 -10.36
N ILE A 16 8.79 -22.28 -10.33
CA ILE A 16 8.30 -20.97 -10.81
C ILE A 16 8.87 -19.83 -9.95
N LEU A 17 8.85 -19.99 -8.63
CA LEU A 17 9.33 -18.95 -7.70
C LEU A 17 10.85 -18.73 -7.80
N ASN A 18 11.62 -19.79 -8.08
CA ASN A 18 13.09 -19.72 -8.24
C ASN A 18 13.52 -19.33 -9.66
N ASN A 19 12.59 -19.12 -10.58
CA ASN A 19 12.93 -18.70 -11.93
C ASN A 19 13.42 -17.24 -11.90
N ASN A 20 14.60 -16.97 -12.48
CA ASN A 20 15.19 -15.63 -12.58
C ASN A 20 14.20 -14.63 -13.20
N THR A 21 13.41 -15.07 -14.17
CA THR A 21 12.36 -14.25 -14.78
C THR A 21 11.30 -13.84 -13.76
N PHE A 22 10.87 -14.77 -12.89
CA PHE A 22 9.89 -14.44 -11.85
C PHE A 22 10.46 -13.44 -10.84
N GLN A 23 11.73 -13.61 -10.44
CA GLN A 23 12.39 -12.69 -9.51
C GLN A 23 12.53 -11.30 -10.13
N GLU A 24 13.03 -11.20 -11.36
CA GLU A 24 13.24 -9.93 -12.05
C GLU A 24 11.91 -9.18 -12.29
N TYR A 25 10.91 -9.85 -12.87
CA TYR A 25 9.59 -9.24 -13.10
C TYR A 25 8.75 -9.16 -11.82
N GLY A 26 9.00 -10.01 -10.84
CA GLY A 26 8.29 -10.02 -9.57
C GLY A 26 8.51 -8.75 -8.75
N ILE A 27 9.73 -8.21 -8.71
CA ILE A 27 10.02 -6.93 -8.04
C ILE A 27 9.30 -5.76 -8.73
N ILE A 28 9.31 -5.74 -10.06
CA ILE A 28 8.55 -4.74 -10.84
C ILE A 28 7.05 -4.90 -10.59
N GLY A 29 6.56 -6.14 -10.60
CA GLY A 29 5.17 -6.47 -10.28
C GLY A 29 4.78 -6.04 -8.86
N LEU A 30 5.65 -6.25 -7.87
CA LEU A 30 5.45 -5.81 -6.50
C LEU A 30 5.40 -4.29 -6.38
N PHE A 31 6.30 -3.59 -7.08
CA PHE A 31 6.28 -2.13 -7.14
C PHE A 31 4.95 -1.60 -7.71
N LEU A 32 4.52 -2.13 -8.86
CA LEU A 32 3.25 -1.75 -9.48
C LEU A 32 2.04 -2.11 -8.60
N ASN A 33 2.05 -3.31 -8.01
CA ASN A 33 1.00 -3.74 -7.08
C ASN A 33 0.94 -2.83 -5.86
N SER A 34 2.09 -2.49 -5.27
CA SER A 34 2.19 -1.58 -4.12
C SER A 34 1.72 -0.16 -4.46
N LEU A 35 2.02 0.32 -5.68
CA LEU A 35 1.56 1.61 -6.18
C LEU A 35 0.02 1.61 -6.33
N LEU A 36 -0.52 0.59 -6.99
CA LEU A 36 -1.97 0.48 -7.23
C LEU A 36 -2.74 0.26 -5.93
N SER A 37 -2.23 -0.61 -5.05
CA SER A 37 -2.82 -0.87 -3.72
C SER A 37 -2.89 0.40 -2.86
N ALA A 38 -1.97 1.32 -3.04
CA ALA A 38 -1.96 2.60 -2.33
C ALA A 38 -2.81 3.70 -3.01
N THR A 39 -3.60 3.38 -4.05
CA THR A 39 -4.48 4.40 -4.69
C THR A 39 -5.94 4.05 -4.42
N ALA A 40 -6.64 3.28 -4.43
CA ALA A 40 -8.07 3.01 -4.14
C ALA A 40 -8.46 1.55 -4.45
N ILE A 41 -7.51 0.79 -5.00
CA ILE A 41 -7.72 -0.61 -5.36
C ILE A 41 -7.00 -1.46 -4.31
N PRO A 42 -7.70 -2.09 -3.36
CA PRO A 42 -7.06 -2.89 -2.31
C PRO A 42 -6.50 -4.19 -2.90
N LEU A 43 -5.28 -4.13 -3.42
CA LEU A 43 -4.57 -5.32 -3.89
C LEU A 43 -3.77 -5.92 -2.73
N PRO A 44 -3.79 -7.25 -2.54
CA PRO A 44 -3.06 -7.91 -1.47
C PRO A 44 -1.55 -7.93 -1.78
N THR A 45 -0.84 -6.90 -1.35
CA THR A 45 0.62 -6.79 -1.49
C THR A 45 1.36 -7.88 -0.70
N GLU A 46 0.78 -8.33 0.39
CA GLU A 46 1.35 -9.31 1.31
C GLU A 46 1.56 -10.67 0.63
N ILE A 47 0.65 -11.09 -0.25
CA ILE A 47 0.75 -12.37 -0.99
C ILE A 47 1.97 -12.34 -1.92
N LEU A 48 2.11 -11.29 -2.73
CA LEU A 48 3.23 -11.19 -3.66
C LEU A 48 4.56 -10.98 -2.90
N THR A 49 4.54 -10.24 -1.81
CA THR A 49 5.71 -10.08 -0.92
C THR A 49 6.16 -11.43 -0.37
N SER A 50 5.23 -12.24 0.17
CA SER A 50 5.55 -13.59 0.67
C SER A 50 6.11 -14.49 -0.42
N ALA A 51 5.51 -14.50 -1.61
CA ALA A 51 5.97 -15.30 -2.73
C ALA A 51 7.41 -14.96 -3.14
N LEU A 52 7.76 -13.67 -3.21
CA LEU A 52 9.11 -13.23 -3.55
C LEU A 52 10.13 -13.58 -2.47
N LEU A 53 9.77 -13.46 -1.18
CA LEU A 53 10.66 -13.83 -0.08
C LEU A 53 10.89 -15.35 -0.03
N ILE A 54 9.84 -16.18 -0.27
CA ILE A 54 9.96 -17.64 -0.40
C ILE A 54 10.82 -18.01 -1.61
N GLY A 55 10.72 -17.26 -2.71
CA GLY A 55 11.54 -17.43 -3.91
C GLY A 55 13.00 -16.97 -3.74
N GLY A 56 13.41 -16.54 -2.53
CA GLY A 56 14.79 -16.15 -2.23
C GLY A 56 15.17 -14.75 -2.65
N GLU A 57 14.18 -13.88 -2.95
CA GLU A 57 14.45 -12.50 -3.29
C GLU A 57 15.07 -11.71 -2.14
N ASN A 58 15.93 -10.76 -2.51
CA ASN A 58 16.59 -9.92 -1.52
C ASN A 58 15.58 -9.08 -0.73
N ILE A 59 15.57 -9.27 0.58
CA ILE A 59 14.70 -8.57 1.53
C ILE A 59 14.74 -7.04 1.33
N GLY A 60 15.92 -6.49 1.07
CA GLY A 60 16.11 -5.05 0.84
C GLY A 60 15.44 -4.57 -0.44
N LEU A 61 15.53 -5.32 -1.54
CA LEU A 61 14.86 -4.98 -2.81
C LEU A 61 13.34 -5.03 -2.67
N VAL A 62 12.82 -6.07 -2.00
CA VAL A 62 11.39 -6.20 -1.70
C VAL A 62 10.91 -5.01 -0.86
N ALA A 63 11.63 -4.65 0.20
CA ALA A 63 11.28 -3.51 1.05
C ALA A 63 11.31 -2.18 0.27
N ILE A 64 12.32 -1.95 -0.56
CA ILE A 64 12.45 -0.74 -1.38
C ILE A 64 11.28 -0.63 -2.37
N ALA A 65 10.94 -1.73 -3.07
CA ALA A 65 9.83 -1.75 -4.02
C ALA A 65 8.49 -1.41 -3.33
N LEU A 66 8.23 -1.98 -2.15
CA LEU A 66 7.05 -1.68 -1.35
C LEU A 66 7.00 -0.22 -0.89
N ILE A 67 8.10 0.31 -0.36
CA ILE A 67 8.16 1.68 0.15
C ILE A 67 7.98 2.68 -0.99
N ILE A 68 8.71 2.54 -2.09
CA ILE A 68 8.65 3.48 -3.21
C ILE A 68 7.27 3.41 -3.87
N GLY A 69 6.79 2.22 -4.23
CA GLY A 69 5.49 2.04 -4.88
C GLY A 69 4.35 2.63 -4.04
N SER A 70 4.27 2.25 -2.76
CA SER A 70 3.22 2.77 -1.88
C SER A 70 3.37 4.28 -1.60
N THR A 71 4.59 4.81 -1.57
CA THR A 71 4.81 6.25 -1.36
C THR A 71 4.29 7.06 -2.55
N ILE A 72 4.61 6.64 -3.78
CA ILE A 72 4.09 7.29 -4.99
C ILE A 72 2.56 7.23 -5.01
N GLY A 73 1.95 6.08 -4.71
CA GLY A 73 0.50 5.95 -4.60
C GLY A 73 -0.12 6.89 -3.55
N GLY A 74 0.52 7.01 -2.38
CA GLY A 74 0.07 7.95 -1.35
C GLY A 74 0.21 9.43 -1.74
N ILE A 75 1.24 9.78 -2.51
CA ILE A 75 1.40 11.11 -3.09
C ILE A 75 0.28 11.39 -4.09
N LEU A 76 -0.06 10.42 -4.95
CA LEU A 76 -1.18 10.55 -5.89
C LEU A 76 -2.50 10.79 -5.15
N ASN A 77 -2.75 10.06 -4.05
CA ASN A 77 -3.93 10.28 -3.21
C ASN A 77 -4.00 11.69 -2.65
N TYR A 78 -2.87 12.23 -2.18
CA TYR A 78 -2.82 13.62 -1.73
C TYR A 78 -3.16 14.60 -2.87
N PHE A 79 -2.58 14.43 -4.07
CA PHE A 79 -2.87 15.31 -5.20
C PHE A 79 -4.28 15.15 -5.74
N ILE A 80 -4.86 13.96 -5.72
CA ILE A 80 -6.28 13.73 -6.01
C ILE A 80 -7.13 14.57 -5.04
N GLY A 81 -6.81 14.57 -3.76
CA GLY A 81 -7.49 15.40 -2.76
C GLY A 81 -7.27 16.88 -2.99
N PHE A 82 -6.03 17.29 -3.26
CA PHE A 82 -5.64 18.69 -3.43
C PHE A 82 -6.26 19.33 -4.70
N GLY A 83 -6.24 18.59 -5.83
CA GLY A 83 -6.78 19.05 -7.12
C GLY A 83 -8.28 18.76 -7.30
N GLY A 84 -8.75 17.70 -6.66
CA GLY A 84 -10.10 17.16 -6.84
C GLY A 84 -11.22 18.01 -6.24
N ASN A 85 -10.91 19.06 -5.49
CA ASN A 85 -11.91 19.93 -4.84
C ASN A 85 -12.92 20.53 -5.85
N LYS A 86 -12.50 20.79 -7.09
CA LYS A 86 -13.40 21.26 -8.19
C LYS A 86 -14.21 20.09 -8.80
N LEU A 87 -13.59 18.93 -8.98
CA LEU A 87 -14.24 17.73 -9.55
C LEU A 87 -15.17 17.09 -8.51
N ILE A 88 -14.73 16.97 -7.26
CA ILE A 88 -15.53 16.45 -6.15
C ILE A 88 -16.75 17.34 -5.89
N LYS A 89 -16.64 18.67 -5.95
CA LYS A 89 -17.79 19.58 -5.89
C LYS A 89 -18.78 19.40 -7.05
N LYS A 90 -18.27 19.06 -8.25
CA LYS A 90 -19.13 18.82 -9.43
C LYS A 90 -19.79 17.44 -9.41
N MET A 91 -19.13 16.43 -8.85
CA MET A 91 -19.67 15.09 -8.65
C MET A 91 -20.54 14.98 -7.38
N ARG A 92 -20.48 15.94 -6.48
CA ARG A 92 -21.25 16.05 -5.23
C ARG A 92 -22.72 16.39 -5.41
N LYS A 93 -23.33 16.02 -6.53
CA LYS A 93 -24.78 15.96 -6.64
C LYS A 93 -25.25 14.60 -6.12
N LYS A 94 -25.56 14.57 -4.81
CA LYS A 94 -26.30 13.53 -4.04
C LYS A 94 -25.48 12.36 -3.45
N SER A 95 -25.69 12.27 -2.15
CA SER A 95 -25.77 11.12 -1.23
C SER A 95 -24.47 10.45 -0.77
N ASP A 96 -24.53 9.78 0.35
CA ASP A 96 -23.62 8.81 1.00
C ASP A 96 -22.11 9.15 1.17
N THR A 97 -21.49 9.79 0.19
CA THR A 97 -20.08 10.22 0.24
C THR A 97 -19.84 11.36 1.26
N GLU A 98 -20.87 12.15 1.60
CA GLU A 98 -20.73 13.22 2.59
C GLU A 98 -20.51 12.67 4.00
N LYS A 99 -21.28 11.65 4.40
CA LYS A 99 -21.15 11.02 5.73
C LYS A 99 -19.79 10.33 5.91
N GLN A 100 -19.27 9.72 4.85
CA GLN A 100 -17.96 9.07 4.86
C GLN A 100 -16.83 10.09 4.96
N ASN A 101 -16.88 11.15 4.15
CA ASN A 101 -15.89 12.24 4.21
C ASN A 101 -15.91 12.99 5.54
N GLU A 102 -17.06 13.16 6.18
CA GLU A 102 -17.16 13.73 7.52
C GLU A 102 -16.43 12.88 8.57
N LYS A 103 -16.53 11.56 8.48
CA LYS A 103 -15.87 10.63 9.40
C LYS A 103 -14.35 10.71 9.28
N HIS A 104 -13.81 10.72 8.05
CA HIS A 104 -12.37 10.85 7.81
C HIS A 104 -11.84 12.24 8.18
N ASN A 105 -12.62 13.29 7.92
CA ASN A 105 -12.31 14.64 8.37
C ASN A 105 -12.31 14.76 9.90
N LYS A 106 -13.18 14.05 10.60
CA LYS A 106 -13.21 13.99 12.08
C LYS A 106 -11.93 13.32 12.62
N ILE A 107 -11.50 12.20 12.01
CA ILE A 107 -10.25 11.52 12.37
C ILE A 107 -9.05 12.46 12.18
N LEU A 108 -8.96 13.09 11.02
CA LEU A 108 -7.87 14.01 10.73
C LEU A 108 -7.89 15.28 11.61
N ASN A 109 -9.09 15.73 12.03
CA ASN A 109 -9.22 16.85 12.98
C ASN A 109 -8.81 16.45 14.40
N LYS A 110 -9.13 15.23 14.81
CA LYS A 110 -8.84 14.73 16.15
C LYS A 110 -7.38 14.33 16.33
N PHE A 111 -6.80 13.66 15.35
CA PHE A 111 -5.45 13.07 15.43
C PHE A 111 -4.40 13.84 14.61
N GLY A 112 -4.81 14.81 13.79
CA GLY A 112 -3.88 15.67 13.04
C GLY A 112 -2.88 14.88 12.19
N TRP A 113 -1.58 15.17 12.38
CA TRP A 113 -0.48 14.53 11.65
C TRP A 113 -0.30 13.04 11.99
N SER A 114 -0.64 12.63 13.22
CA SER A 114 -0.58 11.22 13.62
C SER A 114 -1.55 10.36 12.80
N ALA A 115 -2.69 10.90 12.36
CA ALA A 115 -3.61 10.16 11.49
C ALA A 115 -2.94 9.77 10.16
N ILE A 116 -2.07 10.62 9.62
CA ILE A 116 -1.33 10.34 8.37
C ILE A 116 -0.32 9.22 8.58
N PHE A 117 0.37 9.20 9.73
CA PHE A 117 1.29 8.12 10.09
C PHE A 117 0.58 6.77 10.18
N PHE A 118 -0.54 6.71 10.90
CA PHE A 118 -1.33 5.49 11.06
C PHE A 118 -2.13 5.10 9.81
N ALA A 119 -2.32 6.01 8.86
CA ALA A 119 -2.98 5.73 7.60
C ALA A 119 -2.31 4.59 6.82
N ALA A 120 -0.99 4.41 6.96
CA ALA A 120 -0.26 3.31 6.32
C ALA A 120 -0.69 1.92 6.80
N TRP A 121 -1.33 1.81 7.97
CA TRP A 121 -1.70 0.55 8.61
C TRP A 121 -3.11 0.09 8.29
N ILE A 122 -3.99 1.01 7.89
CA ILE A 122 -5.41 0.73 7.69
C ILE A 122 -5.72 0.78 6.20
N PRO A 123 -5.94 -0.38 5.53
CA PRO A 123 -6.33 -0.40 4.13
C PRO A 123 -7.60 0.42 3.89
N ILE A 124 -7.74 1.00 2.71
CA ILE A 124 -8.89 1.80 2.26
C ILE A 124 -9.10 3.08 3.09
N ILE A 125 -9.25 2.97 4.43
CA ILE A 125 -9.43 4.14 5.31
C ILE A 125 -8.18 5.02 5.29
N GLY A 126 -6.98 4.41 5.25
CA GLY A 126 -5.72 5.12 5.14
C GLY A 126 -5.65 5.99 3.90
N ASP A 127 -6.01 5.45 2.75
CA ASP A 127 -6.01 6.19 1.47
C ASP A 127 -6.98 7.36 1.50
N LEU A 128 -8.16 7.17 2.10
CA LEU A 128 -9.13 8.25 2.28
C LEU A 128 -8.62 9.33 3.24
N ILE A 129 -7.83 8.98 4.26
CA ILE A 129 -7.15 9.96 5.13
C ILE A 129 -6.12 10.77 4.33
N LEU A 130 -5.34 10.12 3.45
CA LEU A 130 -4.36 10.80 2.60
C LEU A 130 -5.04 11.75 1.59
N ILE A 131 -6.15 11.33 0.97
CA ILE A 131 -6.98 12.18 0.12
C ILE A 131 -7.54 13.36 0.92
N SER A 132 -8.04 13.11 2.14
CA SER A 132 -8.57 14.16 3.02
C SER A 132 -7.51 15.18 3.43
N ALA A 133 -6.26 14.74 3.63
CA ALA A 133 -5.12 15.63 3.88
C ALA A 133 -4.86 16.57 2.69
N GLY A 134 -4.99 16.06 1.45
CA GLY A 134 -4.92 16.86 0.23
C GLY A 134 -6.08 17.85 0.11
N ILE A 135 -7.33 17.45 0.39
CA ILE A 135 -8.51 18.32 0.41
C ILE A 135 -8.31 19.48 1.39
N LYS A 136 -7.73 19.21 2.55
CA LYS A 136 -7.42 20.22 3.58
C LYS A 136 -6.19 21.05 3.27
N LYS A 137 -5.50 20.77 2.17
CA LYS A 137 -4.26 21.43 1.76
C LYS A 137 -3.21 21.46 2.88
N MET A 138 -3.05 20.32 3.58
CA MET A 138 -2.04 20.20 4.64
C MET A 138 -0.64 20.41 4.06
N LYS A 139 0.30 20.92 4.85
CA LYS A 139 1.67 21.21 4.39
C LYS A 139 2.32 19.94 3.82
N PHE A 140 2.59 19.94 2.51
CA PHE A 140 3.04 18.77 1.76
C PHE A 140 4.30 18.11 2.35
N VAL A 141 5.30 18.91 2.75
CA VAL A 141 6.54 18.37 3.34
C VAL A 141 6.26 17.61 4.63
N LYS A 142 5.44 18.16 5.53
CA LYS A 142 5.06 17.47 6.76
C LYS A 142 4.23 16.22 6.46
N PHE A 143 3.32 16.30 5.49
CA PHE A 143 2.55 15.14 5.00
C PHE A 143 3.48 14.02 4.57
N LEU A 144 4.49 14.32 3.72
CA LEU A 144 5.46 13.33 3.26
C LEU A 144 6.21 12.67 4.42
N ILE A 145 6.73 13.46 5.37
CA ILE A 145 7.50 12.93 6.50
C ILE A 145 6.66 11.92 7.29
N PHE A 146 5.45 12.29 7.70
CA PHE A 146 4.59 11.40 8.49
C PHE A 146 4.14 10.17 7.70
N MET A 147 3.78 10.34 6.41
CA MET A 147 3.38 9.24 5.55
C MET A 147 4.53 8.25 5.31
N ILE A 148 5.71 8.74 4.94
CA ILE A 148 6.89 7.90 4.66
C ILE A 148 7.30 7.16 5.93
N SER A 149 7.36 7.84 7.08
CA SER A 149 7.69 7.20 8.35
C SER A 149 6.73 6.05 8.69
N GLY A 150 5.42 6.25 8.51
CA GLY A 150 4.44 5.21 8.74
C GLY A 150 4.61 4.00 7.79
N LYS A 151 4.91 4.28 6.51
CA LYS A 151 5.13 3.23 5.50
C LYS A 151 6.43 2.45 5.73
N ILE A 152 7.51 3.13 6.08
CA ILE A 152 8.78 2.47 6.41
C ILE A 152 8.58 1.51 7.59
N ILE A 153 7.97 1.96 8.67
CA ILE A 153 7.75 1.12 9.86
C ILE A 153 6.84 -0.07 9.51
N LYS A 154 5.73 0.16 8.78
CA LYS A 154 4.87 -0.93 8.30
C LYS A 154 5.67 -1.93 7.47
N THR A 155 6.44 -1.47 6.50
CA THR A 155 7.21 -2.35 5.60
C THR A 155 8.25 -3.17 6.37
N ILE A 156 8.97 -2.55 7.30
CA ILE A 156 9.94 -3.26 8.13
C ILE A 156 9.23 -4.38 8.92
N ILE A 157 8.11 -4.10 9.55
CA ILE A 157 7.38 -5.10 10.33
C ILE A 157 6.84 -6.23 9.44
N VAL A 158 6.29 -5.90 8.26
CA VAL A 158 5.77 -6.91 7.33
C VAL A 158 6.90 -7.78 6.78
N VAL A 159 7.98 -7.16 6.29
CA VAL A 159 9.08 -7.88 5.63
C VAL A 159 9.90 -8.70 6.64
N LEU A 160 10.20 -8.15 7.83
CA LEU A 160 10.88 -8.92 8.87
C LEU A 160 9.98 -9.99 9.47
N GLY A 161 8.69 -9.70 9.66
CA GLY A 161 7.72 -10.67 10.14
C GLY A 161 7.57 -11.86 9.19
N LEU A 162 7.44 -11.61 7.89
CA LEU A 162 7.39 -12.67 6.89
C LEU A 162 8.73 -13.38 6.74
N GLY A 163 9.85 -12.63 6.70
CA GLY A 163 11.19 -13.22 6.57
C GLY A 163 11.65 -14.04 7.78
N SER A 164 11.00 -13.90 8.94
CA SER A 164 11.28 -14.76 10.12
C SER A 164 10.49 -16.07 10.11
N ILE A 165 9.52 -16.20 9.23
CA ILE A 165 8.68 -17.40 9.10
C ILE A 165 9.30 -18.37 8.07
N PHE A 166 10.07 -17.86 7.15
CA PHE A 166 10.73 -18.61 6.06
C PHE A 166 12.25 -18.55 6.20
#